data_421aadc7197d967fcfadec54fd30bf47
#
_entry.id   421aadc7197d967fcfadec54fd30bf47
#
_cell.length_a   1.000
_cell.length_b   1.000
_cell.length_c   1.000
_cell.angle_alpha   90.00
_cell.angle_beta   90.00
_cell.angle_gamma   90.00
#
_symmetry.space_group_name_H-M   'P 1'
#
loop_
_entity.id
_entity.type
_entity.pdbx_description
1 polymer ?
#
loop_
_entity_poly.entity_id
_entity_poly.type
_entity_poly.pdbx_seq_one_letter_code
_entity_poly.pdbx_strand_id
1 'polypeptide(L)'
;MNKNDIAIIGGGIIGTVIAREVVKQYPQASVSLIERQLCGAGSSFYSAGVNFPRGISERVREMSRYSHDYYQPFVDDGAPFYFLPMELVTGKAHWEETCSNYLPTAGFVLSESMNPLIYLSEDGGQVVLRGKGAHYADVFALIQKWLLALRSSVAVREGLRVTALHPRRGGYDIALSDNTVQAASQVILAPGPWLAEPAWRERIAGLGIRVKKIVAVHIASKPEPGAPLTIFHDEDAFLVPCHSRGHWLFSYTSQEWDVLPGETGPLQARDLAAARELLRRYAPALAGEIRDGRVFCDAYSPSREPVITRLDEHLIFAGGANGSGYRLAPAIAADVIHLLTQTAF
;
A
#
# COMPACT_ATOMS: atom_id res chain seq x y z
N MET A 1 -11.32 27.68 -20.72
CA MET A 1 -11.05 26.40 -20.03
C MET A 1 -9.55 26.29 -19.90
N ASN A 2 -9.04 26.24 -18.67
CA ASN A 2 -7.61 26.03 -18.45
C ASN A 2 -7.24 24.65 -18.98
N LYS A 3 -6.25 24.59 -19.88
CA LYS A 3 -5.81 23.35 -20.56
C LYS A 3 -5.21 22.28 -19.63
N ASN A 4 -5.16 22.52 -18.32
CA ASN A 4 -4.39 21.75 -17.35
C ASN A 4 -5.17 21.32 -16.09
N ASP A 5 -6.49 21.20 -16.17
CA ASP A 5 -7.27 20.71 -15.03
C ASP A 5 -7.07 19.20 -14.88
N ILE A 6 -6.52 18.79 -13.74
CA ILE A 6 -6.23 17.39 -13.43
C ILE A 6 -7.10 16.97 -12.24
N ALA A 7 -7.91 15.94 -12.42
CA ALA A 7 -8.69 15.34 -11.35
C ALA A 7 -8.09 13.98 -10.95
N ILE A 8 -7.81 13.81 -9.66
CA ILE A 8 -7.34 12.54 -9.08
C ILE A 8 -8.50 11.95 -8.28
N ILE A 9 -8.89 10.73 -8.60
CA ILE A 9 -10.00 10.02 -7.95
C ILE A 9 -9.41 8.95 -7.04
N GLY A 10 -9.64 9.10 -5.75
CA GLY A 10 -9.12 8.27 -4.66
C GLY A 10 -8.03 8.98 -3.85
N GLY A 11 -8.37 9.32 -2.61
CA GLY A 11 -7.50 10.01 -1.64
C GLY A 11 -6.68 9.08 -0.73
N GLY A 12 -6.42 7.84 -1.17
CA GLY A 12 -5.47 6.94 -0.50
C GLY A 12 -4.03 7.38 -0.71
N ILE A 13 -3.07 6.58 -0.19
CA ILE A 13 -1.65 6.90 -0.28
C ILE A 13 -1.17 7.10 -1.73
N ILE A 14 -1.66 6.28 -2.67
CA ILE A 14 -1.28 6.39 -4.10
C ILE A 14 -1.77 7.73 -4.65
N GLY A 15 -3.06 8.05 -4.50
CA GLY A 15 -3.62 9.32 -5.02
C GLY A 15 -3.01 10.55 -4.36
N THR A 16 -2.69 10.48 -3.07
CA THR A 16 -2.03 11.59 -2.34
C THR A 16 -0.62 11.84 -2.86
N VAL A 17 0.19 10.79 -3.10
CA VAL A 17 1.54 10.94 -3.65
C VAL A 17 1.47 11.43 -5.09
N ILE A 18 0.51 10.92 -5.90
CA ILE A 18 0.27 11.44 -7.26
C ILE A 18 -0.05 12.95 -7.20
N ALA A 19 -0.93 13.39 -6.30
CA ALA A 19 -1.26 14.81 -6.17
C ALA A 19 -0.02 15.66 -5.86
N ARG A 20 0.87 15.20 -4.98
CA ARG A 20 2.14 15.86 -4.67
C ARG A 20 3.03 16.01 -5.90
N GLU A 21 3.24 14.92 -6.63
CA GLU A 21 4.11 14.95 -7.80
C GLU A 21 3.50 15.73 -8.97
N VAL A 22 2.17 15.69 -9.14
CA VAL A 22 1.46 16.52 -10.12
C VAL A 22 1.66 18.01 -9.84
N VAL A 23 1.46 18.46 -8.59
CA VAL A 23 1.65 19.88 -8.23
C VAL A 23 3.11 20.32 -8.43
N LYS A 24 4.06 19.44 -8.11
CA LYS A 24 5.49 19.71 -8.30
C LYS A 24 5.86 19.83 -9.79
N GLN A 25 5.32 18.97 -10.63
CA GLN A 25 5.62 18.92 -12.06
C GLN A 25 4.83 19.98 -12.86
N TYR A 26 3.59 20.25 -12.44
CA TYR A 26 2.68 21.16 -13.12
C TYR A 26 2.16 22.24 -12.15
N PRO A 27 3.02 23.18 -11.71
CA PRO A 27 2.66 24.17 -10.66
C PRO A 27 1.56 25.15 -11.09
N GLN A 28 1.24 25.22 -12.37
CA GLN A 28 0.16 26.08 -12.93
C GLN A 28 -1.12 25.28 -13.21
N ALA A 29 -1.12 23.96 -12.99
CA ALA A 29 -2.33 23.17 -13.19
C ALA A 29 -3.31 23.36 -12.02
N SER A 30 -4.60 23.39 -12.35
CA SER A 30 -5.65 23.25 -11.36
C SER A 30 -5.80 21.77 -11.02
N VAL A 31 -5.51 21.41 -9.79
CA VAL A 31 -5.51 20.00 -9.32
C VAL A 31 -6.63 19.79 -8.31
N SER A 32 -7.43 18.76 -8.51
CA SER A 32 -8.42 18.31 -7.52
C SER A 32 -8.17 16.85 -7.11
N LEU A 33 -8.37 16.57 -5.83
CA LEU A 33 -8.35 15.23 -5.27
C LEU A 33 -9.74 14.92 -4.72
N ILE A 34 -10.42 13.93 -5.29
CA ILE A 34 -11.80 13.56 -4.94
C ILE A 34 -11.76 12.24 -4.18
N GLU A 35 -12.32 12.25 -2.97
CA GLU A 35 -12.37 11.07 -2.10
C GLU A 35 -13.78 10.85 -1.57
N ARG A 36 -14.25 9.60 -1.61
CA ARG A 36 -15.59 9.19 -1.17
C ARG A 36 -15.83 9.34 0.33
N GLN A 37 -14.78 9.26 1.12
CA GLN A 37 -14.78 9.41 2.58
C GLN A 37 -13.76 10.48 3.00
N LEU A 38 -13.02 10.25 4.08
CA LEU A 38 -11.83 11.03 4.41
C LEU A 38 -10.62 10.48 3.63
N CYS A 39 -9.75 11.36 3.20
CA CYS A 39 -8.50 10.95 2.57
C CYS A 39 -7.69 10.05 3.51
N GLY A 40 -7.26 8.91 2.99
CA GLY A 40 -6.55 7.90 3.76
C GLY A 40 -7.42 6.90 4.52
N ALA A 41 -8.73 7.10 4.64
CA ALA A 41 -9.62 6.24 5.44
C ALA A 41 -9.86 4.83 4.83
N GLY A 42 -9.45 4.60 3.58
CA GLY A 42 -9.53 3.29 2.94
C GLY A 42 -8.42 2.32 3.39
N SER A 43 -7.92 1.47 2.48
CA SER A 43 -6.84 0.51 2.76
C SER A 43 -5.61 1.14 3.40
N SER A 44 -5.35 2.42 3.12
CA SER A 44 -4.24 3.19 3.70
C SER A 44 -4.33 3.31 5.22
N PHE A 45 -5.54 3.46 5.79
CA PHE A 45 -5.76 3.50 7.24
C PHE A 45 -5.49 2.14 7.90
N TYR A 46 -5.90 1.08 7.23
CA TYR A 46 -5.80 -0.28 7.76
C TYR A 46 -4.44 -0.93 7.47
N SER A 47 -3.65 -0.36 6.58
CA SER A 47 -2.31 -0.85 6.25
C SER A 47 -1.39 -0.87 7.47
N ALA A 48 -0.49 -1.85 7.52
CA ALA A 48 0.62 -1.85 8.46
C ALA A 48 1.67 -0.77 8.14
N GLY A 49 1.61 -0.19 6.95
CA GLY A 49 2.54 0.84 6.49
C GLY A 49 3.99 0.36 6.39
N VAL A 50 4.20 -0.94 6.19
CA VAL A 50 5.54 -1.53 6.18
C VAL A 50 6.20 -1.29 4.82
N ASN A 51 7.44 -0.83 4.86
CA ASN A 51 8.35 -0.75 3.74
C ASN A 51 9.59 -1.60 4.03
N PHE A 52 9.97 -2.43 3.08
CA PHE A 52 11.21 -3.21 3.09
C PHE A 52 11.66 -3.48 1.64
N PRO A 53 12.95 -3.73 1.40
CA PRO A 53 13.56 -3.74 0.07
C PRO A 53 13.22 -5.03 -0.71
N ARG A 54 11.92 -5.28 -0.99
CA ARG A 54 11.42 -6.46 -1.72
C ARG A 54 10.85 -6.08 -3.08
N GLY A 55 11.12 -6.90 -4.09
CA GLY A 55 10.48 -6.86 -5.39
C GLY A 55 10.67 -8.17 -6.13
N ILE A 56 9.56 -8.84 -6.47
CA ILE A 56 9.54 -10.15 -7.15
C ILE A 56 9.99 -10.07 -8.62
N SER A 57 9.94 -8.89 -9.23
CA SER A 57 10.44 -8.64 -10.58
C SER A 57 11.46 -7.51 -10.56
N GLU A 58 12.23 -7.38 -11.64
CA GLU A 58 13.19 -6.28 -11.78
C GLU A 58 12.50 -4.92 -11.68
N ARG A 59 11.38 -4.75 -12.38
CA ARG A 59 10.58 -3.51 -12.30
C ARG A 59 10.16 -3.19 -10.87
N VAL A 60 9.63 -4.15 -10.12
CA VAL A 60 9.22 -3.91 -8.72
C VAL A 60 10.43 -3.62 -7.82
N ARG A 61 11.61 -4.20 -8.09
CA ARG A 61 12.85 -3.86 -7.39
C ARG A 61 13.27 -2.41 -7.66
N GLU A 62 13.22 -1.96 -8.91
CA GLU A 62 13.49 -0.57 -9.28
C GLU A 62 12.50 0.40 -8.64
N MET A 63 11.20 0.08 -8.68
CA MET A 63 10.16 0.85 -7.99
C MET A 63 10.40 0.92 -6.47
N SER A 64 10.84 -0.18 -5.85
CA SER A 64 11.17 -0.22 -4.43
C SER A 64 12.38 0.67 -4.10
N ARG A 65 13.40 0.67 -4.95
CA ARG A 65 14.58 1.55 -4.79
C ARG A 65 14.19 3.01 -4.90
N TYR A 66 13.48 3.37 -5.98
CA TYR A 66 13.00 4.74 -6.18
C TYR A 66 12.16 5.23 -4.99
N SER A 67 11.24 4.41 -4.51
CA SER A 67 10.36 4.76 -3.40
C SER A 67 11.13 4.88 -2.08
N HIS A 68 12.14 4.05 -1.85
CA HIS A 68 13.02 4.17 -0.69
C HIS A 68 13.71 5.53 -0.67
N ASP A 69 14.33 5.92 -1.78
CA ASP A 69 15.04 7.19 -1.92
C ASP A 69 14.06 8.39 -1.79
N TYR A 70 12.85 8.24 -2.31
CA TYR A 70 11.80 9.26 -2.18
C TYR A 70 11.40 9.54 -0.74
N TYR A 71 11.33 8.50 0.11
CA TYR A 71 10.93 8.67 1.51
C TYR A 71 12.03 9.24 2.41
N GLN A 72 13.31 9.11 2.05
CA GLN A 72 14.44 9.55 2.90
C GLN A 72 14.36 11.01 3.36
N PRO A 73 14.09 12.01 2.50
CA PRO A 73 14.03 13.42 2.93
C PRO A 73 12.95 13.71 3.98
N PHE A 74 11.90 12.89 4.06
CA PHE A 74 10.81 13.10 5.01
C PHE A 74 11.10 12.56 6.41
N VAL A 75 12.16 11.78 6.57
CA VAL A 75 12.61 11.25 7.86
C VAL A 75 12.98 12.41 8.80
N ASP A 76 13.74 13.36 8.29
CA ASP A 76 14.24 14.50 9.06
C ASP A 76 13.13 15.54 9.35
N ASP A 77 12.05 15.51 8.57
CA ASP A 77 10.88 16.41 8.71
C ASP A 77 9.90 16.01 9.82
N GLY A 78 10.23 15.01 10.66
CA GLY A 78 9.34 14.51 11.69
C GLY A 78 8.06 13.87 11.12
N ALA A 79 8.14 13.30 9.93
CA ALA A 79 7.08 12.44 9.40
C ALA A 79 7.01 11.13 10.21
N PRO A 80 5.85 10.48 10.29
CA PRO A 80 5.62 9.33 11.17
C PRO A 80 6.25 8.04 10.61
N PHE A 81 7.57 8.04 10.43
CA PHE A 81 8.38 6.88 10.04
C PHE A 81 9.10 6.30 11.23
N TYR A 82 9.12 4.96 11.31
CA TYR A 82 9.74 4.21 12.39
C TYR A 82 10.67 3.14 11.80
N PHE A 83 11.98 3.37 11.81
CA PHE A 83 12.98 2.44 11.30
C PHE A 83 13.13 1.24 12.21
N LEU A 84 13.30 0.07 11.60
CA LEU A 84 13.39 -1.21 12.29
C LEU A 84 14.57 -2.03 11.77
N PRO A 85 15.24 -2.79 12.64
CA PRO A 85 15.98 -3.97 12.19
C PRO A 85 15.01 -4.90 11.45
N MET A 86 15.54 -5.72 10.54
CA MET A 86 14.74 -6.64 9.75
C MET A 86 15.31 -8.04 9.81
N GLU A 87 14.43 -9.02 9.94
CA GLU A 87 14.77 -10.41 9.73
C GLU A 87 13.75 -11.11 8.83
N LEU A 88 14.23 -12.11 8.11
CA LEU A 88 13.47 -12.91 7.18
C LEU A 88 13.57 -14.36 7.58
N VAL A 89 12.44 -15.01 7.80
CA VAL A 89 12.33 -16.46 8.05
C VAL A 89 11.85 -17.11 6.76
N THR A 90 12.57 -18.11 6.28
CA THR A 90 12.26 -18.87 5.06
C THR A 90 12.82 -20.27 5.11
N GLY A 91 12.36 -21.14 4.19
CA GLY A 91 12.86 -22.52 4.08
C GLY A 91 14.33 -22.59 3.71
N LYS A 92 15.08 -23.46 4.39
CA LYS A 92 16.51 -23.67 4.18
C LYS A 92 16.83 -24.10 2.74
N ALA A 93 15.92 -24.82 2.10
CA ALA A 93 16.14 -25.35 0.76
C ALA A 93 16.14 -24.28 -0.35
N HIS A 94 15.54 -23.11 -0.11
CA HIS A 94 15.33 -22.08 -1.15
C HIS A 94 15.64 -20.64 -0.68
N TRP A 95 16.39 -20.48 0.41
CA TRP A 95 16.66 -19.15 0.95
C TRP A 95 17.46 -18.25 0.00
N GLU A 96 18.35 -18.80 -0.82
CA GLU A 96 19.11 -18.03 -1.82
C GLU A 96 18.19 -17.49 -2.92
N GLU A 97 17.25 -18.30 -3.40
CA GLU A 97 16.21 -17.88 -4.32
C GLU A 97 15.31 -16.80 -3.69
N THR A 98 14.94 -17.00 -2.43
CA THR A 98 14.17 -16.02 -1.66
C THR A 98 14.90 -14.67 -1.59
N CYS A 99 16.22 -14.67 -1.34
CA CYS A 99 17.02 -13.44 -1.32
C CYS A 99 16.98 -12.70 -2.68
N SER A 100 16.88 -13.41 -3.79
CA SER A 100 16.81 -12.79 -5.12
C SER A 100 15.57 -11.93 -5.33
N ASN A 101 14.52 -12.12 -4.52
CA ASN A 101 13.32 -11.30 -4.49
C ASN A 101 13.50 -9.98 -3.70
N TYR A 102 14.72 -9.69 -3.22
CA TYR A 102 15.02 -8.48 -2.47
C TYR A 102 16.14 -7.69 -3.15
N LEU A 103 16.20 -6.39 -2.85
CA LEU A 103 17.31 -5.57 -3.29
C LEU A 103 18.61 -6.02 -2.63
N PRO A 104 19.75 -5.99 -3.31
CA PRO A 104 21.05 -6.28 -2.70
C PRO A 104 21.36 -5.40 -1.48
N THR A 105 20.78 -4.21 -1.42
CA THR A 105 20.89 -3.27 -0.27
C THR A 105 20.28 -3.83 1.02
N ALA A 106 19.42 -4.86 0.95
CA ALA A 106 18.95 -5.59 2.14
C ALA A 106 20.11 -6.21 2.90
N GLY A 107 21.18 -6.61 2.20
CA GLY A 107 22.42 -7.12 2.79
C GLY A 107 22.19 -8.32 3.68
N PHE A 108 21.36 -9.28 3.24
CA PHE A 108 21.03 -10.46 4.04
C PHE A 108 22.24 -11.29 4.40
N VAL A 109 22.32 -11.68 5.67
CA VAL A 109 23.27 -12.64 6.20
C VAL A 109 22.54 -13.70 7.04
N LEU A 110 22.95 -14.94 6.93
CA LEU A 110 22.45 -16.01 7.81
C LEU A 110 22.76 -15.66 9.26
N SER A 111 21.78 -15.81 10.13
CA SER A 111 21.86 -15.44 11.53
C SER A 111 20.94 -16.29 12.39
N GLU A 112 21.08 -16.17 13.70
CA GLU A 112 20.02 -16.52 14.64
C GLU A 112 18.96 -15.39 14.66
N SER A 113 17.73 -15.70 15.07
CA SER A 113 16.69 -14.69 15.22
C SER A 113 17.09 -13.63 16.26
N MET A 114 16.87 -12.36 15.92
CA MET A 114 17.01 -11.25 16.86
C MET A 114 15.76 -11.11 17.76
N ASN A 115 14.67 -11.76 17.40
CA ASN A 115 13.43 -11.75 18.17
C ASN A 115 13.37 -13.07 19.00
N PRO A 116 13.53 -12.99 20.33
CA PRO A 116 13.52 -14.19 21.19
C PRO A 116 12.16 -14.90 21.25
N LEU A 117 11.11 -14.26 20.70
CA LEU A 117 9.77 -14.84 20.61
C LEU A 117 9.60 -15.72 19.36
N ILE A 118 10.56 -15.68 18.43
CA ILE A 118 10.52 -16.50 17.22
C ILE A 118 11.11 -17.88 17.50
N TYR A 119 10.31 -18.89 17.24
CA TYR A 119 10.68 -20.30 17.33
C TYR A 119 10.89 -20.86 15.92
N LEU A 120 11.99 -21.51 15.70
CA LEU A 120 12.25 -22.28 14.49
C LEU A 120 12.11 -23.77 14.79
N SER A 121 11.58 -24.51 13.84
CA SER A 121 11.44 -25.97 13.96
C SER A 121 12.80 -26.65 14.18
N GLU A 122 12.87 -27.60 15.10
CA GLU A 122 14.10 -28.36 15.45
C GLU A 122 14.63 -29.22 14.31
N ASP A 123 13.80 -29.52 13.30
CA ASP A 123 14.17 -30.27 12.11
C ASP A 123 15.12 -29.50 11.17
N GLY A 124 15.40 -28.23 11.49
CA GLY A 124 16.33 -27.38 10.72
C GLY A 124 15.83 -27.03 9.32
N GLY A 125 14.52 -27.18 9.07
CA GLY A 125 13.89 -26.87 7.78
C GLY A 125 13.83 -25.39 7.43
N GLN A 126 14.13 -24.49 8.38
CA GLN A 126 14.05 -23.04 8.24
C GLN A 126 15.38 -22.37 8.60
N VAL A 127 15.57 -21.17 8.04
CA VAL A 127 16.69 -20.27 8.35
C VAL A 127 16.18 -18.88 8.63
N VAL A 128 16.95 -18.12 9.41
CA VAL A 128 16.79 -16.69 9.61
C VAL A 128 17.89 -15.95 8.86
N LEU A 129 17.48 -14.90 8.17
CA LEU A 129 18.37 -13.97 7.49
C LEU A 129 18.18 -12.60 8.13
N ARG A 130 19.24 -12.01 8.66
CA ARG A 130 19.22 -10.63 9.12
C ARG A 130 19.45 -9.71 7.95
N GLY A 131 18.61 -8.66 7.85
CA GLY A 131 18.68 -7.64 6.81
C GLY A 131 18.51 -6.23 7.36
N LYS A 132 18.51 -5.26 6.45
CA LYS A 132 18.32 -3.83 6.75
C LYS A 132 17.44 -3.15 5.72
N GLY A 133 17.05 -1.89 5.99
CA GLY A 133 16.26 -1.06 5.07
C GLY A 133 14.76 -1.18 5.29
N ALA A 134 14.32 -1.65 6.46
CA ALA A 134 12.91 -1.70 6.82
C ALA A 134 12.49 -0.50 7.67
N HIS A 135 11.26 -0.04 7.45
CA HIS A 135 10.55 0.86 8.33
C HIS A 135 9.04 0.61 8.25
N TYR A 136 8.29 1.11 9.20
CA TYR A 136 6.85 1.28 9.04
C TYR A 136 6.48 2.76 9.21
N ALA A 137 5.33 3.15 8.66
CA ALA A 137 4.77 4.48 8.81
C ALA A 137 3.32 4.42 9.29
N ASP A 138 2.90 5.43 10.03
CA ASP A 138 1.47 5.73 10.16
C ASP A 138 1.00 6.38 8.86
N VAL A 139 0.51 5.56 7.94
CA VAL A 139 0.15 5.99 6.57
C VAL A 139 -0.97 7.02 6.58
N PHE A 140 -1.94 6.89 7.49
CA PHE A 140 -3.02 7.85 7.63
C PHE A 140 -2.48 9.22 8.07
N ALA A 141 -1.68 9.25 9.15
CA ALA A 141 -1.06 10.49 9.63
C ALA A 141 -0.14 11.13 8.57
N LEU A 142 0.58 10.32 7.80
CA LEU A 142 1.42 10.78 6.70
C LEU A 142 0.59 11.45 5.60
N ILE A 143 -0.53 10.84 5.20
CA ILE A 143 -1.48 11.43 4.23
C ILE A 143 -1.99 12.77 4.75
N GLN A 144 -2.45 12.85 6.01
CA GLN A 144 -2.96 14.09 6.59
C GLN A 144 -1.90 15.20 6.60
N LYS A 145 -0.66 14.87 7.00
CA LYS A 145 0.47 15.81 6.96
C LYS A 145 0.72 16.35 5.54
N TRP A 146 0.72 15.48 4.54
CA TRP A 146 0.96 15.88 3.15
C TRP A 146 -0.20 16.68 2.55
N LEU A 147 -1.44 16.32 2.84
CA LEU A 147 -2.61 17.09 2.39
C LEU A 147 -2.66 18.49 3.02
N LEU A 148 -2.23 18.61 4.27
CA LEU A 148 -2.10 19.91 4.91
C LEU A 148 -1.11 20.81 4.15
N ALA A 149 0.03 20.27 3.71
CA ALA A 149 1.01 20.98 2.91
C ALA A 149 0.53 21.32 1.49
N LEU A 150 -0.44 20.55 0.96
CA LEU A 150 -0.99 20.75 -0.39
C LEU A 150 -2.22 21.66 -0.43
N ARG A 151 -2.73 22.14 0.71
CA ARG A 151 -4.02 22.89 0.80
C ARG A 151 -4.15 24.09 -0.14
N SER A 152 -3.05 24.77 -0.43
CA SER A 152 -3.05 25.93 -1.34
C SER A 152 -3.00 25.57 -2.83
N SER A 153 -2.65 24.32 -3.16
CA SER A 153 -2.35 23.88 -4.53
C SER A 153 -3.30 22.79 -5.04
N VAL A 154 -4.01 22.10 -4.13
CA VAL A 154 -4.92 21.01 -4.46
C VAL A 154 -6.29 21.27 -3.82
N ALA A 155 -7.33 21.26 -4.62
CA ALA A 155 -8.72 21.28 -4.15
C ALA A 155 -9.09 19.86 -3.65
N VAL A 156 -8.94 19.61 -2.34
CA VAL A 156 -9.31 18.33 -1.72
C VAL A 156 -10.82 18.32 -1.47
N ARG A 157 -11.49 17.33 -2.03
CA ARG A 157 -12.95 17.14 -1.96
C ARG A 157 -13.25 15.79 -1.31
N GLU A 158 -13.44 15.79 -0.02
CA GLU A 158 -13.79 14.62 0.80
C GLU A 158 -15.30 14.44 0.94
N GLY A 159 -15.75 13.21 1.20
CA GLY A 159 -17.15 12.84 1.33
C GLY A 159 -17.90 12.79 0.00
N LEU A 160 -17.20 12.87 -1.14
CA LEU A 160 -17.79 12.91 -2.47
C LEU A 160 -17.42 11.66 -3.29
N ARG A 161 -18.39 10.79 -3.50
CA ARG A 161 -18.24 9.62 -4.37
C ARG A 161 -18.44 10.04 -5.82
N VAL A 162 -17.54 9.60 -6.70
CA VAL A 162 -17.74 9.70 -8.15
C VAL A 162 -18.76 8.65 -8.56
N THR A 163 -19.84 9.09 -9.21
CA THR A 163 -20.95 8.23 -9.62
C THR A 163 -20.90 7.86 -11.11
N ALA A 164 -20.29 8.72 -11.94
CA ALA A 164 -20.07 8.44 -13.36
C ALA A 164 -18.89 9.23 -13.92
N LEU A 165 -18.29 8.72 -15.00
CA LEU A 165 -17.27 9.37 -15.81
C LEU A 165 -17.81 9.48 -17.25
N HIS A 166 -18.19 10.69 -17.68
CA HIS A 166 -18.71 10.95 -19.01
C HIS A 166 -17.61 11.55 -19.90
N PRO A 167 -17.18 10.85 -20.96
CA PRO A 167 -16.25 11.43 -21.91
C PRO A 167 -16.83 12.69 -22.56
N ARG A 168 -16.01 13.71 -22.71
CA ARG A 168 -16.32 14.92 -23.47
C ARG A 168 -15.13 15.33 -24.34
N ARG A 169 -15.34 16.28 -25.24
CA ARG A 169 -14.24 16.82 -26.04
C ARG A 169 -13.16 17.42 -25.11
N GLY A 170 -11.96 16.84 -25.10
CA GLY A 170 -10.80 17.29 -24.32
C GLY A 170 -10.87 16.95 -22.85
N GLY A 171 -11.45 15.81 -22.46
CA GLY A 171 -11.45 15.32 -21.08
C GLY A 171 -12.72 14.60 -20.64
N TYR A 172 -13.07 14.78 -19.37
CA TYR A 172 -14.21 14.13 -18.71
C TYR A 172 -15.07 15.12 -17.93
N ASP A 173 -16.36 14.85 -17.90
CA ASP A 173 -17.29 15.35 -16.91
C ASP A 173 -17.48 14.28 -15.83
N ILE A 174 -17.10 14.61 -14.60
CA ILE A 174 -17.10 13.74 -13.43
C ILE A 174 -18.35 14.02 -12.62
N ALA A 175 -19.31 13.10 -12.64
CA ALA A 175 -20.52 13.21 -11.83
C ALA A 175 -20.25 12.80 -10.38
N LEU A 176 -20.74 13.57 -9.42
CA LEU A 176 -20.50 13.37 -7.98
C LEU A 176 -21.80 13.04 -7.24
N SER A 177 -21.67 12.45 -6.05
CA SER A 177 -22.79 12.00 -5.22
C SER A 177 -23.68 13.13 -4.67
N ASP A 178 -23.21 14.37 -4.71
CA ASP A 178 -23.96 15.57 -4.35
C ASP A 178 -24.73 16.17 -5.54
N ASN A 179 -24.81 15.44 -6.66
CA ASN A 179 -25.39 15.84 -7.94
C ASN A 179 -24.65 16.99 -8.64
N THR A 180 -23.47 17.35 -8.21
CA THR A 180 -22.60 18.28 -8.96
C THR A 180 -21.80 17.54 -10.02
N VAL A 181 -21.31 18.29 -11.02
CA VAL A 181 -20.44 17.80 -12.09
C VAL A 181 -19.18 18.63 -12.11
N GLN A 182 -18.03 17.96 -12.11
CA GLN A 182 -16.72 18.59 -12.24
C GLN A 182 -16.09 18.20 -13.59
N ALA A 183 -15.69 19.20 -14.37
CA ALA A 183 -14.94 18.96 -15.59
C ALA A 183 -13.44 18.81 -15.30
N ALA A 184 -12.76 17.92 -16.03
CA ALA A 184 -11.32 17.76 -16.00
C ALA A 184 -10.76 17.43 -17.39
N SER A 185 -9.56 17.92 -17.70
CA SER A 185 -8.85 17.62 -18.95
C SER A 185 -8.11 16.29 -18.87
N GLN A 186 -7.64 15.92 -17.68
CA GLN A 186 -7.04 14.64 -17.38
C GLN A 186 -7.63 14.07 -16.09
N VAL A 187 -7.93 12.80 -16.08
CA VAL A 187 -8.43 12.08 -14.91
C VAL A 187 -7.43 10.98 -14.56
N ILE A 188 -7.04 10.92 -13.30
CA ILE A 188 -6.21 9.86 -12.75
C ILE A 188 -7.05 9.05 -11.78
N LEU A 189 -7.29 7.80 -12.11
CA LEU A 189 -8.08 6.88 -11.30
C LEU A 189 -7.17 6.04 -10.42
N ALA A 190 -7.17 6.33 -9.11
CA ALA A 190 -6.43 5.61 -8.08
C ALA A 190 -7.39 4.98 -7.04
N PRO A 191 -8.29 4.06 -7.45
CA PRO A 191 -9.45 3.65 -6.68
C PRO A 191 -9.13 2.69 -5.53
N GLY A 192 -7.87 2.27 -5.39
CA GLY A 192 -7.51 1.20 -4.48
C GLY A 192 -8.30 -0.09 -4.78
N PRO A 193 -8.91 -0.75 -3.77
CA PRO A 193 -9.69 -1.97 -3.98
C PRO A 193 -11.14 -1.72 -4.46
N TRP A 194 -11.60 -0.47 -4.61
CA TRP A 194 -12.96 -0.16 -5.08
C TRP A 194 -13.10 -0.32 -6.60
N LEU A 195 -12.72 -1.49 -7.13
CA LEU A 195 -12.73 -1.77 -8.57
C LEU A 195 -14.13 -1.98 -9.13
N ALA A 196 -15.08 -2.42 -8.29
CA ALA A 196 -16.46 -2.73 -8.69
C ALA A 196 -17.38 -1.50 -8.81
N GLU A 197 -16.87 -0.29 -8.56
CA GLU A 197 -17.68 0.92 -8.64
C GLU A 197 -18.22 1.15 -10.08
N PRO A 198 -19.52 1.40 -10.24
CA PRO A 198 -20.16 1.55 -11.56
C PRO A 198 -19.51 2.61 -12.47
N ALA A 199 -18.92 3.64 -11.88
CA ALA A 199 -18.28 4.74 -12.62
C ALA A 199 -17.11 4.29 -13.50
N TRP A 200 -16.44 3.18 -13.16
CA TRP A 200 -15.22 2.74 -13.89
C TRP A 200 -15.07 1.23 -14.08
N ARG A 201 -15.87 0.38 -13.42
CA ARG A 201 -15.68 -1.09 -13.48
C ARG A 201 -15.54 -1.63 -14.89
N GLU A 202 -16.35 -1.15 -15.83
CA GLU A 202 -16.32 -1.64 -17.22
C GLU A 202 -15.04 -1.21 -17.95
N ARG A 203 -14.52 -0.01 -17.65
CA ARG A 203 -13.31 0.54 -18.25
C ARG A 203 -12.05 -0.20 -17.82
N ILE A 204 -12.05 -0.70 -16.59
CA ILE A 204 -10.88 -1.39 -15.99
C ILE A 204 -11.03 -2.92 -15.98
N ALA A 205 -12.16 -3.48 -16.42
CA ALA A 205 -12.40 -4.92 -16.39
C ALA A 205 -11.32 -5.72 -17.13
N GLY A 206 -10.81 -5.21 -18.26
CA GLY A 206 -9.75 -5.83 -19.05
C GLY A 206 -8.37 -5.89 -18.35
N LEU A 207 -8.18 -5.20 -17.23
CA LEU A 207 -6.93 -5.21 -16.47
C LEU A 207 -6.76 -6.48 -15.63
N GLY A 208 -7.80 -7.27 -15.43
CA GLY A 208 -7.77 -8.53 -14.67
C GLY A 208 -7.41 -8.37 -13.19
N ILE A 209 -7.53 -7.17 -12.64
CA ILE A 209 -7.20 -6.89 -11.24
C ILE A 209 -8.31 -7.46 -10.35
N ARG A 210 -7.90 -8.17 -9.30
CA ARG A 210 -8.81 -8.79 -8.33
C ARG A 210 -8.60 -8.19 -6.93
N VAL A 211 -9.62 -8.28 -6.10
CA VAL A 211 -9.57 -7.80 -4.71
C VAL A 211 -9.40 -8.98 -3.77
N LYS A 212 -8.50 -8.85 -2.81
CA LYS A 212 -8.18 -9.86 -1.81
C LYS A 212 -8.36 -9.29 -0.40
N LYS A 213 -8.88 -10.11 0.50
CA LYS A 213 -9.00 -9.80 1.92
C LYS A 213 -7.64 -9.86 2.59
N ILE A 214 -7.33 -8.88 3.43
CA ILE A 214 -6.14 -8.82 4.27
C ILE A 214 -6.57 -8.79 5.73
N VAL A 215 -5.83 -9.51 6.57
CA VAL A 215 -6.08 -9.58 8.00
C VAL A 215 -4.85 -9.07 8.74
N ALA A 216 -5.06 -8.17 9.70
CA ALA A 216 -4.04 -7.70 10.62
C ALA A 216 -4.55 -7.79 12.05
N VAL A 217 -3.89 -8.55 12.90
CA VAL A 217 -4.25 -8.72 14.31
C VAL A 217 -3.30 -7.96 15.22
N HIS A 218 -3.83 -7.42 16.30
CA HIS A 218 -3.08 -6.72 17.34
C HIS A 218 -2.83 -7.68 18.51
N ILE A 219 -1.58 -7.73 18.95
CA ILE A 219 -1.11 -8.62 20.01
C ILE A 219 -0.69 -7.73 21.19
N ALA A 220 -1.27 -7.94 22.36
CA ALA A 220 -1.13 -7.04 23.51
C ALA A 220 0.27 -7.05 24.15
N SER A 221 1.10 -8.02 23.85
CA SER A 221 2.48 -8.09 24.32
C SER A 221 3.29 -6.88 23.81
N LYS A 222 3.99 -6.20 24.71
CA LYS A 222 4.82 -5.04 24.37
C LYS A 222 6.12 -5.51 23.69
N PRO A 223 6.46 -4.94 22.51
CA PRO A 223 7.74 -5.23 21.87
C PRO A 223 8.93 -4.72 22.69
N GLU A 224 10.00 -5.52 22.80
CA GLU A 224 11.25 -5.08 23.38
C GLU A 224 11.92 -4.00 22.51
N PRO A 225 12.67 -3.08 23.11
CA PRO A 225 13.45 -2.11 22.34
C PRO A 225 14.37 -2.79 21.33
N GLY A 226 14.36 -2.35 20.08
CA GLY A 226 15.16 -2.93 19.02
C GLY A 226 14.63 -4.23 18.41
N ALA A 227 13.44 -4.67 18.81
CA ALA A 227 12.78 -5.81 18.17
C ALA A 227 12.65 -5.60 16.65
N PRO A 228 12.94 -6.61 15.82
CA PRO A 228 12.92 -6.47 14.37
C PRO A 228 11.52 -6.58 13.78
N LEU A 229 11.34 -6.06 12.58
CA LEU A 229 10.33 -6.55 11.65
C LEU A 229 10.70 -7.98 11.27
N THR A 230 9.85 -8.95 11.57
CA THR A 230 10.05 -10.35 11.16
C THR A 230 9.12 -10.67 9.99
N ILE A 231 9.69 -11.08 8.86
CA ILE A 231 8.97 -11.47 7.64
C ILE A 231 8.98 -12.99 7.55
N PHE A 232 7.82 -13.62 7.53
CA PHE A 232 7.62 -15.04 7.26
C PHE A 232 7.36 -15.20 5.77
N HIS A 233 8.42 -15.39 4.99
CA HIS A 233 8.35 -15.30 3.53
C HIS A 233 7.39 -16.30 2.92
N ASP A 234 7.48 -17.54 3.35
CA ASP A 234 6.74 -18.66 2.79
C ASP A 234 5.24 -18.60 3.12
N GLU A 235 4.88 -17.83 4.16
CA GLU A 235 3.50 -17.64 4.62
C GLU A 235 2.87 -16.32 4.11
N ASP A 236 3.62 -15.50 3.38
CA ASP A 236 3.20 -14.14 2.99
C ASP A 236 2.65 -13.35 4.18
N ALA A 237 3.36 -13.43 5.31
CA ALA A 237 3.00 -12.85 6.60
C ALA A 237 4.18 -12.08 7.22
N PHE A 238 3.87 -11.19 8.15
CA PHE A 238 4.90 -10.46 8.89
C PHE A 238 4.44 -10.04 10.29
N LEU A 239 5.40 -9.88 11.19
CA LEU A 239 5.22 -9.41 12.55
C LEU A 239 5.96 -8.09 12.72
N VAL A 240 5.23 -7.02 13.08
CA VAL A 240 5.77 -5.65 13.22
C VAL A 240 5.75 -5.24 14.69
N PRO A 241 6.87 -4.79 15.26
CA PRO A 241 6.90 -4.18 16.58
C PRO A 241 6.43 -2.73 16.49
N CYS A 242 5.15 -2.48 16.77
CA CYS A 242 4.59 -1.13 16.79
C CYS A 242 4.99 -0.41 18.10
N HIS A 243 6.26 -0.04 18.23
CA HIS A 243 6.83 0.55 19.44
C HIS A 243 6.06 1.80 19.92
N SER A 244 5.67 2.68 18.99
CA SER A 244 4.91 3.90 19.31
C SER A 244 3.53 3.63 19.90
N ARG A 245 2.98 2.44 19.67
CA ARG A 245 1.65 2.00 20.14
C ARG A 245 1.72 0.93 21.24
N GLY A 246 2.92 0.42 21.54
CA GLY A 246 3.18 -0.55 22.62
C GLY A 246 2.56 -1.94 22.39
N HIS A 247 2.39 -2.37 21.13
CA HIS A 247 1.85 -3.68 20.80
C HIS A 247 2.54 -4.25 19.54
N TRP A 248 2.40 -5.55 19.32
CA TRP A 248 2.77 -6.18 18.05
C TRP A 248 1.59 -6.18 17.08
N LEU A 249 1.87 -6.00 15.81
CA LEU A 249 0.93 -6.23 14.72
C LEU A 249 1.40 -7.42 13.90
N PHE A 250 0.55 -8.44 13.78
CA PHE A 250 0.76 -9.57 12.89
C PHE A 250 -0.21 -9.48 11.73
N SER A 251 0.31 -9.45 10.50
CA SER A 251 -0.50 -9.42 9.29
C SER A 251 -0.20 -10.60 8.40
N TYR A 252 -1.24 -11.19 7.85
CA TYR A 252 -1.15 -12.25 6.85
C TYR A 252 -2.14 -12.01 5.70
N THR A 253 -1.82 -12.56 4.55
CA THR A 253 -2.66 -12.48 3.37
C THR A 253 -3.63 -13.67 3.36
N SER A 254 -4.93 -13.40 3.52
CA SER A 254 -5.95 -14.44 3.49
C SER A 254 -6.11 -15.03 2.09
N GLN A 255 -6.76 -16.20 1.97
CA GLN A 255 -7.06 -16.80 0.66
C GLN A 255 -8.45 -16.42 0.13
N GLU A 256 -9.10 -15.41 0.74
CA GLU A 256 -10.40 -14.91 0.31
C GLU A 256 -10.23 -13.86 -0.80
N TRP A 257 -10.62 -14.23 -2.00
CA TRP A 257 -10.57 -13.41 -3.21
C TRP A 257 -11.93 -12.85 -3.59
N ASP A 258 -11.92 -11.82 -4.46
CA ASP A 258 -13.10 -11.20 -5.06
C ASP A 258 -14.08 -10.63 -4.03
N VAL A 259 -13.51 -10.18 -2.91
CA VAL A 259 -14.25 -9.51 -1.84
C VAL A 259 -14.54 -8.06 -2.20
N LEU A 260 -15.68 -7.56 -1.77
CA LEU A 260 -16.03 -6.14 -1.95
C LEU A 260 -15.60 -5.32 -0.74
N PRO A 261 -14.90 -4.19 -0.94
CA PRO A 261 -14.61 -3.26 0.14
C PRO A 261 -15.90 -2.80 0.82
N GLY A 262 -15.93 -2.88 2.15
CA GLY A 262 -17.13 -2.57 2.95
C GLY A 262 -18.03 -3.76 3.24
N GLU A 263 -17.89 -4.89 2.53
CA GLU A 263 -18.63 -6.13 2.77
C GLU A 263 -17.79 -7.19 3.51
N THR A 264 -16.51 -6.97 3.70
CA THR A 264 -15.63 -7.89 4.44
C THR A 264 -16.02 -8.10 5.89
N GLY A 265 -16.86 -7.23 6.43
CA GLY A 265 -17.30 -7.28 7.82
C GLY A 265 -16.16 -7.05 8.83
N PRO A 266 -16.44 -7.22 10.11
CA PRO A 266 -15.42 -7.18 11.16
C PRO A 266 -14.54 -8.44 11.13
N LEU A 267 -13.46 -8.42 11.91
CA LEU A 267 -12.61 -9.57 12.15
C LEU A 267 -13.44 -10.78 12.65
N GLN A 268 -13.33 -11.89 11.95
CA GLN A 268 -14.13 -13.09 12.22
C GLN A 268 -13.34 -14.15 12.99
N ALA A 269 -14.04 -15.09 13.63
CA ALA A 269 -13.40 -16.18 14.37
C ALA A 269 -12.43 -17.01 13.51
N ARG A 270 -12.76 -17.23 12.23
CA ARG A 270 -11.88 -17.93 11.28
C ARG A 270 -10.58 -17.15 10.99
N ASP A 271 -10.65 -15.82 10.94
CA ASP A 271 -9.46 -14.96 10.74
C ASP A 271 -8.52 -15.06 11.94
N LEU A 272 -9.10 -15.03 13.15
CA LEU A 272 -8.36 -15.22 14.39
C LEU A 272 -7.75 -16.63 14.50
N ALA A 273 -8.50 -17.66 14.06
CA ALA A 273 -8.00 -19.03 14.08
C ALA A 273 -6.80 -19.19 13.14
N ALA A 274 -6.86 -18.66 11.93
CA ALA A 274 -5.75 -18.68 10.97
C ALA A 274 -4.54 -17.90 11.49
N ALA A 275 -4.75 -16.71 12.07
CA ALA A 275 -3.66 -15.93 12.67
C ALA A 275 -2.98 -16.69 13.83
N ARG A 276 -3.78 -17.33 14.70
CA ARG A 276 -3.24 -18.11 15.82
C ARG A 276 -2.48 -19.35 15.35
N GLU A 277 -2.92 -20.01 14.30
CA GLU A 277 -2.25 -21.18 13.75
C GLU A 277 -0.86 -20.81 13.22
N LEU A 278 -0.76 -19.74 12.42
CA LEU A 278 0.52 -19.23 11.93
C LEU A 278 1.43 -18.78 13.08
N LEU A 279 0.91 -18.04 14.05
CA LEU A 279 1.69 -17.61 15.20
C LEU A 279 2.15 -18.77 16.08
N ARG A 280 1.35 -19.82 16.27
CA ARG A 280 1.79 -21.02 17.03
C ARG A 280 3.00 -21.70 16.39
N ARG A 281 3.11 -21.63 15.08
CA ARG A 281 4.23 -22.21 14.33
C ARG A 281 5.51 -21.43 14.50
N TYR A 282 5.44 -20.09 14.55
CA TYR A 282 6.62 -19.22 14.50
C TYR A 282 6.84 -18.39 15.76
N ALA A 283 5.80 -18.07 16.50
CA ALA A 283 5.85 -17.23 17.70
C ALA A 283 4.77 -17.68 18.71
N PRO A 284 4.87 -18.90 19.24
CA PRO A 284 3.81 -19.51 20.06
C PRO A 284 3.44 -18.69 21.29
N ALA A 285 4.39 -17.98 21.89
CA ALA A 285 4.15 -17.10 23.03
C ALA A 285 3.18 -15.95 22.71
N LEU A 286 3.13 -15.51 21.45
CA LEU A 286 2.26 -14.43 21.03
C LEU A 286 0.85 -14.89 20.62
N ALA A 287 0.66 -16.15 20.30
CA ALA A 287 -0.60 -16.68 19.78
C ALA A 287 -1.79 -16.52 20.74
N GLY A 288 -1.52 -16.55 22.06
CA GLY A 288 -2.51 -16.34 23.12
C GLY A 288 -2.84 -14.88 23.42
N GLU A 289 -2.00 -13.95 22.94
CA GLU A 289 -2.05 -12.53 23.30
C GLU A 289 -2.80 -11.67 22.25
N ILE A 290 -3.41 -12.30 21.24
CA ILE A 290 -4.24 -11.57 20.26
C ILE A 290 -5.47 -11.00 20.99
N ARG A 291 -5.66 -9.68 20.90
CA ARG A 291 -6.77 -8.96 21.54
C ARG A 291 -7.84 -8.55 20.53
N ASP A 292 -7.44 -7.94 19.45
CA ASP A 292 -8.30 -7.44 18.39
C ASP A 292 -7.59 -7.50 17.04
N GLY A 293 -8.11 -6.81 16.06
CA GLY A 293 -7.50 -6.68 14.75
C GLY A 293 -8.45 -6.00 13.78
N ARG A 294 -8.01 -5.98 12.53
CA ARG A 294 -8.72 -5.34 11.46
C ARG A 294 -8.68 -6.17 10.19
N VAL A 295 -9.72 -6.00 9.39
CA VAL A 295 -9.85 -6.60 8.07
C VAL A 295 -9.99 -5.48 7.06
N PHE A 296 -9.30 -5.61 5.95
CA PHE A 296 -9.40 -4.67 4.84
C PHE A 296 -9.15 -5.40 3.51
N CYS A 297 -9.18 -4.67 2.41
CA CYS A 297 -8.97 -5.22 1.08
C CYS A 297 -7.80 -4.54 0.40
N ASP A 298 -7.11 -5.29 -0.44
CA ASP A 298 -6.13 -4.77 -1.39
C ASP A 298 -6.40 -5.29 -2.80
N ALA A 299 -5.94 -4.51 -3.79
CA ALA A 299 -6.07 -4.83 -5.20
C ALA A 299 -4.80 -5.50 -5.73
N TYR A 300 -4.99 -6.64 -6.39
CA TYR A 300 -3.93 -7.51 -6.90
C TYR A 300 -4.02 -7.64 -8.42
N SER A 301 -2.94 -7.32 -9.10
CA SER A 301 -2.80 -7.53 -10.55
C SER A 301 -2.37 -8.95 -10.88
N PRO A 302 -2.69 -9.47 -12.07
CA PRO A 302 -2.25 -10.79 -12.52
C PRO A 302 -0.72 -10.91 -12.63
N SER A 303 -0.04 -9.83 -13.02
CA SER A 303 1.43 -9.78 -13.16
C SER A 303 2.18 -9.68 -11.84
N ARG A 304 1.49 -9.46 -10.74
CA ARG A 304 2.06 -9.09 -9.42
C ARG A 304 2.86 -7.77 -9.42
N GLU A 305 2.72 -6.96 -10.46
CA GLU A 305 3.27 -5.61 -10.55
C GLU A 305 2.15 -4.58 -10.47
N PRO A 306 2.39 -3.37 -9.97
CA PRO A 306 1.42 -2.29 -10.04
C PRO A 306 1.02 -2.02 -11.50
N VAL A 307 -0.27 -1.77 -11.71
CA VAL A 307 -0.79 -1.41 -13.03
C VAL A 307 -0.90 0.11 -13.12
N ILE A 308 -0.10 0.69 -13.99
CA ILE A 308 -0.18 2.11 -14.34
C ILE A 308 -0.32 2.14 -15.86
N THR A 309 -1.48 2.55 -16.33
CA THR A 309 -1.79 2.52 -17.77
C THR A 309 -2.78 3.61 -18.16
N ARG A 310 -2.66 4.05 -19.40
CA ARG A 310 -3.63 4.91 -20.03
C ARG A 310 -4.81 4.06 -20.51
N LEU A 311 -6.01 4.37 -20.05
CA LEU A 311 -7.25 3.73 -20.51
C LEU A 311 -7.77 4.38 -21.80
N ASP A 312 -7.59 5.69 -21.91
CA ASP A 312 -7.81 6.48 -23.13
C ASP A 312 -6.97 7.78 -23.06
N GLU A 313 -7.15 8.70 -24.01
CA GLU A 313 -6.36 9.94 -24.13
C GLU A 313 -6.39 10.79 -22.83
N HIS A 314 -7.47 10.72 -22.06
CA HIS A 314 -7.73 11.59 -20.92
C HIS A 314 -7.88 10.87 -19.59
N LEU A 315 -7.74 9.54 -19.55
CA LEU A 315 -7.95 8.73 -18.37
C LEU A 315 -6.76 7.78 -18.13
N ILE A 316 -6.10 7.94 -16.97
CA ILE A 316 -5.01 7.07 -16.51
C ILE A 316 -5.52 6.27 -15.31
N PHE A 317 -5.21 4.98 -15.28
CA PHE A 317 -5.40 4.11 -14.12
C PHE A 317 -4.07 3.91 -13.39
N ALA A 318 -4.11 3.94 -12.04
CA ALA A 318 -2.97 3.65 -11.17
C ALA A 318 -3.43 2.83 -9.95
N GLY A 319 -3.06 1.56 -9.88
CA GLY A 319 -3.51 0.66 -8.81
C GLY A 319 -2.98 -0.76 -8.94
N GLY A 320 -3.66 -1.72 -8.32
CA GLY A 320 -3.27 -3.13 -8.36
C GLY A 320 -1.89 -3.38 -7.75
N ALA A 321 -1.58 -2.72 -6.64
CA ALA A 321 -0.23 -2.70 -6.05
C ALA A 321 0.13 -3.92 -5.21
N ASN A 322 -0.71 -4.97 -5.18
CA ASN A 322 -0.41 -6.29 -4.59
C ASN A 322 0.03 -6.21 -3.12
N GLY A 323 -0.71 -5.49 -2.27
CA GLY A 323 -0.37 -5.28 -0.87
C GLY A 323 0.77 -4.29 -0.63
N SER A 324 1.32 -3.69 -1.70
CA SER A 324 2.50 -2.81 -1.63
C SER A 324 2.17 -1.33 -1.90
N GLY A 325 0.90 -0.93 -1.75
CA GLY A 325 0.44 0.41 -2.10
C GLY A 325 1.26 1.52 -1.45
N TYR A 326 1.50 1.45 -0.14
CA TYR A 326 2.36 2.41 0.56
C TYR A 326 3.80 2.38 0.03
N ARG A 327 4.41 1.19 0.00
CA ARG A 327 5.80 1.00 -0.39
C ARG A 327 6.10 1.52 -1.80
N LEU A 328 5.18 1.34 -2.75
CA LEU A 328 5.39 1.65 -4.16
C LEU A 328 4.71 2.94 -4.63
N ALA A 329 3.94 3.64 -3.77
CA ALA A 329 3.23 4.85 -4.14
C ALA A 329 4.10 5.91 -4.83
N PRO A 330 5.34 6.20 -4.39
CA PRO A 330 6.22 7.15 -5.07
C PRO A 330 6.56 6.75 -6.51
N ALA A 331 6.92 5.50 -6.74
CA ALA A 331 7.25 5.01 -8.08
C ALA A 331 6.00 4.95 -8.98
N ILE A 332 4.84 4.56 -8.42
CA ILE A 332 3.55 4.63 -9.13
C ILE A 332 3.26 6.07 -9.57
N ALA A 333 3.49 7.05 -8.69
CA ALA A 333 3.29 8.46 -9.03
C ALA A 333 4.26 8.93 -10.13
N ALA A 334 5.51 8.50 -10.09
CA ALA A 334 6.49 8.81 -11.15
C ALA A 334 6.05 8.26 -12.52
N ASP A 335 5.55 7.02 -12.57
CA ASP A 335 5.01 6.42 -13.79
C ASP A 335 3.77 7.19 -14.29
N VAL A 336 2.89 7.64 -13.40
CA VAL A 336 1.74 8.50 -13.77
C VAL A 336 2.20 9.83 -14.36
N ILE A 337 3.19 10.48 -13.76
CA ILE A 337 3.77 11.74 -14.30
C ILE A 337 4.36 11.49 -15.69
N HIS A 338 5.07 10.38 -15.88
CA HIS A 338 5.62 10.03 -17.20
C HIS A 338 4.50 9.89 -18.25
N LEU A 339 3.40 9.23 -17.93
CA LEU A 339 2.24 9.14 -18.84
C LEU A 339 1.60 10.51 -19.11
N LEU A 340 1.49 11.40 -18.12
CA LEU A 340 0.96 12.74 -18.33
C LEU A 340 1.84 13.56 -19.27
N THR A 341 3.16 13.45 -19.20
CA THR A 341 4.08 14.20 -20.06
C THR A 341 4.01 13.78 -21.52
N GLN A 342 3.70 12.51 -21.82
CA GLN A 342 3.56 11.99 -23.20
C GLN A 342 2.34 12.57 -23.95
N THR A 343 1.40 13.20 -23.29
CA THR A 343 0.22 13.84 -23.91
C THR A 343 0.37 15.35 -24.13
N ALA A 344 1.47 15.93 -23.68
CA ALA A 344 1.71 17.37 -23.77
C ALA A 344 2.27 17.83 -25.13
N PHE A 345 2.25 16.96 -26.14
CA PHE A 345 2.72 17.26 -27.51
C PHE A 345 1.61 17.20 -28.55
#